data_3272edefe7bc8c5c066055489cd33ee2
#
_entry.id   3272edefe7bc8c5c066055489cd33ee2
#
_cell.length_a   1.000
_cell.length_b   1.000
_cell.length_c   1.000
_cell.angle_alpha   90.00
_cell.angle_beta   90.00
_cell.angle_gamma   90.00
#
_symmetry.space_group_name_H-M   'P 1'
#
loop_
_entity.id
_entity.type
_entity.pdbx_description
1 polymer ?
#
loop_
_entity_poly.entity_id
_entity_poly.type
_entity_poly.pdbx_seq_one_letter_code
_entity_poly.pdbx_strand_id
1 'polypeptide(L)'
;LSGPGFAADIAKGLPTAMVVAARTAEIGAALAQALSGPTFRLYPSTDRIGVQLGGALKNVLAIACGIIEGAELGDSARAALISRGLAELSRFVAGHGGEGATVTGLSGLGDLVLTGTSHQSRNLRFGIALGRHGNAAGWSGDLVEGAFAASVASGVAAEKGIDMPITDAVARIVDGALDVKTAIGQLMSRPITQE
;
A
#
# COMPACT_ATOMS: atom_id res chain seq x y z
N LEU A 1 -1.74 12.30 -9.62
CA LEU A 1 -1.89 12.63 -8.20
C LEU A 1 -1.94 11.37 -7.38
N SER A 2 -1.20 11.33 -6.26
CA SER A 2 -1.22 10.23 -5.29
C SER A 2 -0.84 10.75 -3.90
N GLY A 3 -1.37 10.13 -2.84
CA GLY A 3 -1.05 10.52 -1.46
C GLY A 3 -2.25 10.39 -0.51
N PRO A 4 -2.05 10.70 0.78
CA PRO A 4 -3.05 10.51 1.82
C PRO A 4 -4.22 11.51 1.66
N GLY A 5 -5.32 11.05 1.06
CA GLY A 5 -6.48 11.90 0.87
C GLY A 5 -7.74 11.11 0.58
N PHE A 6 -8.61 10.95 1.56
CA PHE A 6 -9.95 10.47 1.30
C PHE A 6 -10.79 11.56 0.59
N ALA A 7 -11.51 11.18 -0.45
CA ALA A 7 -12.32 12.12 -1.22
C ALA A 7 -13.31 12.90 -0.34
N ALA A 8 -13.86 12.27 0.69
CA ALA A 8 -14.77 12.90 1.62
C ALA A 8 -14.11 14.03 2.45
N ASP A 9 -12.84 13.86 2.82
CA ASP A 9 -12.10 14.87 3.59
C ASP A 9 -11.70 16.05 2.70
N ILE A 10 -11.25 15.76 1.48
CA ILE A 10 -10.93 16.80 0.48
C ILE A 10 -12.19 17.62 0.14
N ALA A 11 -13.33 16.96 -0.06
CA ALA A 11 -14.60 17.63 -0.37
C ALA A 11 -15.10 18.56 0.76
N LYS A 12 -14.72 18.26 2.01
CA LYS A 12 -15.00 19.10 3.18
C LYS A 12 -14.00 20.23 3.37
N GLY A 13 -12.97 20.32 2.52
CA GLY A 13 -11.90 21.32 2.64
C GLY A 13 -10.95 21.05 3.81
N LEU A 14 -10.85 19.82 4.28
CA LEU A 14 -9.88 19.46 5.33
C LEU A 14 -8.45 19.48 4.80
N PRO A 15 -7.45 19.83 5.64
CA PRO A 15 -6.05 19.89 5.21
C PRO A 15 -5.57 18.56 4.62
N THR A 16 -5.08 18.62 3.39
CA THR A 16 -4.59 17.46 2.64
C THR A 16 -3.31 17.80 1.89
N ALA A 17 -2.36 16.87 1.87
CA ALA A 17 -1.13 16.97 1.10
C ALA A 17 -0.96 15.75 0.21
N MET A 18 -0.64 15.95 -1.07
CA MET A 18 -0.45 14.87 -2.05
C MET A 18 0.76 15.14 -2.94
N VAL A 19 1.17 14.17 -3.74
CA VAL A 19 2.19 14.31 -4.77
C VAL A 19 1.54 14.49 -6.13
N VAL A 20 2.04 15.43 -6.93
CA VAL A 20 1.81 15.50 -8.38
C VAL A 20 3.07 15.06 -9.12
N ALA A 21 3.00 13.91 -9.77
CA ALA A 21 4.11 13.40 -10.57
C ALA A 21 3.93 13.79 -12.03
N ALA A 22 4.97 14.39 -12.60
CA ALA A 22 4.98 14.89 -13.97
C ALA A 22 6.23 14.44 -14.73
N ARG A 23 6.23 14.65 -16.06
CA ARG A 23 7.35 14.25 -16.91
C ARG A 23 8.61 15.10 -16.66
N THR A 24 8.43 16.38 -16.34
CA THR A 24 9.53 17.31 -16.02
C THR A 24 9.23 18.06 -14.72
N ALA A 25 10.29 18.59 -14.09
CA ALA A 25 10.18 19.36 -12.85
C ALA A 25 9.34 20.63 -13.06
N GLU A 26 9.49 21.29 -14.22
CA GLU A 26 8.76 22.51 -14.57
C GLU A 26 7.25 22.28 -14.66
N ILE A 27 6.84 21.18 -15.33
CA ILE A 27 5.43 20.78 -15.42
C ILE A 27 4.88 20.45 -14.04
N GLY A 28 5.64 19.70 -13.25
CA GLY A 28 5.29 19.35 -11.88
C GLY A 28 5.08 20.57 -10.99
N ALA A 29 6.02 21.52 -11.05
CA ALA A 29 5.95 22.77 -10.29
C ALA A 29 4.75 23.65 -10.73
N ALA A 30 4.53 23.80 -12.03
CA ALA A 30 3.40 24.55 -12.56
C ALA A 30 2.04 23.96 -12.13
N LEU A 31 1.91 22.62 -12.18
CA LEU A 31 0.70 21.93 -11.71
C LEU A 31 0.52 22.06 -10.19
N ALA A 32 1.60 21.91 -9.42
CA ALA A 32 1.56 22.08 -7.97
C ALA A 32 1.11 23.49 -7.59
N GLN A 33 1.63 24.52 -8.27
CA GLN A 33 1.24 25.91 -8.04
C GLN A 33 -0.22 26.17 -8.45
N ALA A 34 -0.66 25.68 -9.61
CA ALA A 34 -1.99 25.94 -10.13
C ALA A 34 -3.11 25.25 -9.32
N LEU A 35 -2.84 24.07 -8.76
CA LEU A 35 -3.84 23.23 -8.13
C LEU A 35 -3.79 23.27 -6.59
N SER A 36 -2.73 23.84 -5.99
CA SER A 36 -2.67 24.00 -4.53
C SER A 36 -3.56 25.14 -4.07
N GLY A 37 -4.10 24.98 -2.87
CA GLY A 37 -4.96 25.97 -2.22
C GLY A 37 -4.74 26.01 -0.70
N PRO A 38 -5.55 26.77 0.03
CA PRO A 38 -5.36 26.93 1.49
C PRO A 38 -5.37 25.63 2.29
N THR A 39 -6.13 24.64 1.85
CA THR A 39 -6.30 23.34 2.53
C THR A 39 -5.80 22.16 1.71
N PHE A 40 -5.35 22.40 0.46
CA PHE A 40 -4.87 21.36 -0.43
C PHE A 40 -3.49 21.69 -0.96
N ARG A 41 -2.48 20.90 -0.59
CA ARG A 41 -1.09 21.15 -0.96
C ARG A 41 -0.53 20.04 -1.83
N LEU A 42 0.08 20.40 -2.95
CA LEU A 42 0.75 19.47 -3.86
C LEU A 42 2.26 19.64 -3.83
N TYR A 43 2.95 18.50 -3.78
CA TYR A 43 4.40 18.41 -3.87
C TYR A 43 4.75 17.80 -5.24
N PRO A 44 5.55 18.48 -6.06
CA PRO A 44 5.95 17.97 -7.37
C PRO A 44 6.95 16.84 -7.25
N SER A 45 6.88 15.87 -8.16
CA SER A 45 7.85 14.79 -8.34
C SER A 45 8.07 14.53 -9.82
N THR A 46 9.25 14.06 -10.19
CA THR A 46 9.57 13.54 -11.53
C THR A 46 9.53 12.03 -11.59
N ASP A 47 9.56 11.36 -10.44
CA ASP A 47 9.42 9.90 -10.35
C ASP A 47 7.97 9.45 -10.50
N ARG A 48 7.52 9.40 -11.76
CA ARG A 48 6.17 8.96 -12.09
C ARG A 48 5.94 7.48 -11.79
N ILE A 49 6.98 6.65 -11.93
CA ILE A 49 6.91 5.21 -11.69
C ILE A 49 6.74 4.96 -10.19
N GLY A 50 7.61 5.53 -9.36
CA GLY A 50 7.54 5.36 -7.91
C GLY A 50 6.22 5.86 -7.32
N VAL A 51 5.73 7.02 -7.77
CA VAL A 51 4.45 7.57 -7.32
C VAL A 51 3.26 6.69 -7.70
N GLN A 52 3.24 6.15 -8.93
CA GLN A 52 2.15 5.27 -9.38
C GLN A 52 2.18 3.91 -8.68
N LEU A 53 3.34 3.28 -8.59
CA LEU A 53 3.48 1.97 -7.95
C LEU A 53 3.26 2.05 -6.44
N GLY A 54 3.78 3.10 -5.77
CA GLY A 54 3.52 3.35 -4.36
C GLY A 54 2.02 3.47 -4.07
N GLY A 55 1.32 4.30 -4.83
CA GLY A 55 -0.13 4.50 -4.69
C GLY A 55 -0.97 3.26 -5.00
N ALA A 56 -0.55 2.41 -5.94
CA ALA A 56 -1.24 1.17 -6.26
C ALA A 56 -1.01 0.08 -5.20
N LEU A 57 0.25 -0.15 -4.83
CA LEU A 57 0.61 -1.28 -3.97
C LEU A 57 0.41 -1.00 -2.47
N LYS A 58 0.29 0.25 -2.03
CA LYS A 58 -0.12 0.56 -0.65
C LYS A 58 -1.43 -0.13 -0.26
N ASN A 59 -2.32 -0.37 -1.22
CA ASN A 59 -3.59 -1.05 -0.99
C ASN A 59 -3.42 -2.53 -0.62
N VAL A 60 -2.39 -3.19 -1.13
CA VAL A 60 -2.01 -4.57 -0.74
C VAL A 60 -1.60 -4.60 0.72
N LEU A 61 -0.74 -3.66 1.14
CA LEU A 61 -0.30 -3.54 2.53
C LEU A 61 -1.44 -3.13 3.47
N ALA A 62 -2.40 -2.34 2.98
CA ALA A 62 -3.61 -2.02 3.75
C ALA A 62 -4.47 -3.27 4.01
N ILE A 63 -4.58 -4.20 3.05
CA ILE A 63 -5.21 -5.52 3.27
C ILE A 63 -4.43 -6.29 4.34
N ALA A 64 -3.11 -6.32 4.26
CA ALA A 64 -2.27 -7.00 5.24
C ALA A 64 -2.43 -6.41 6.66
N CYS A 65 -2.50 -5.08 6.79
CA CYS A 65 -2.82 -4.41 8.05
C CYS A 65 -4.20 -4.85 8.60
N GLY A 66 -5.19 -4.96 7.72
CA GLY A 66 -6.51 -5.46 8.08
C GLY A 66 -6.50 -6.93 8.53
N ILE A 67 -5.74 -7.79 7.88
CA ILE A 67 -5.56 -9.19 8.29
C ILE A 67 -4.99 -9.25 9.72
N ILE A 68 -3.97 -8.45 10.02
CA ILE A 68 -3.38 -8.36 11.38
C ILE A 68 -4.43 -7.94 12.40
N GLU A 69 -5.23 -6.91 12.09
CA GLU A 69 -6.28 -6.44 12.98
C GLU A 69 -7.38 -7.50 13.18
N GLY A 70 -7.85 -8.10 12.08
CA GLY A 70 -8.89 -9.12 12.12
C GLY A 70 -8.48 -10.41 12.84
N ALA A 71 -7.20 -10.77 12.77
CA ALA A 71 -6.60 -11.91 13.45
C ALA A 71 -6.11 -11.57 14.87
N GLU A 72 -6.34 -10.34 15.36
CA GLU A 72 -5.99 -9.87 16.72
C GLU A 72 -4.49 -10.01 17.06
N LEU A 73 -3.61 -9.78 16.08
CA LEU A 73 -2.15 -9.92 16.24
C LEU A 73 -1.46 -8.71 16.90
N GLY A 74 -2.18 -7.62 17.09
CA GLY A 74 -1.74 -6.44 17.81
C GLY A 74 -1.00 -5.39 16.97
N ASP A 75 -0.85 -4.20 17.56
CA ASP A 75 -0.30 -3.03 16.88
C ASP A 75 1.19 -3.14 16.56
N SER A 76 1.96 -3.87 17.37
CA SER A 76 3.38 -4.12 17.09
C SER A 76 3.60 -4.92 15.80
N ALA A 77 2.76 -5.92 15.55
CA ALA A 77 2.79 -6.69 14.31
C ALA A 77 2.40 -5.80 13.12
N ARG A 78 1.40 -4.92 13.28
CA ARG A 78 1.00 -3.96 12.24
C ARG A 78 2.13 -2.97 11.91
N ALA A 79 2.80 -2.42 12.91
CA ALA A 79 3.92 -1.50 12.72
C ALA A 79 5.10 -2.19 11.99
N ALA A 80 5.46 -3.40 12.40
CA ALA A 80 6.50 -4.20 11.75
C ALA A 80 6.13 -4.52 10.30
N LEU A 81 4.88 -4.91 10.04
CA LEU A 81 4.38 -5.17 8.69
C LEU A 81 4.46 -3.93 7.79
N ILE A 82 4.07 -2.75 8.28
CA ILE A 82 4.17 -1.48 7.53
C ILE A 82 5.63 -1.22 7.14
N SER A 83 6.57 -1.31 8.09
CA SER A 83 7.99 -1.10 7.83
C SER A 83 8.54 -2.09 6.80
N ARG A 84 8.30 -3.38 6.99
CA ARG A 84 8.78 -4.43 6.06
C ARG A 84 8.10 -4.36 4.70
N GLY A 85 6.82 -4.06 4.66
CA GLY A 85 6.06 -3.87 3.43
C GLY A 85 6.57 -2.68 2.60
N LEU A 86 6.94 -1.57 3.24
CA LEU A 86 7.57 -0.44 2.55
C LEU A 86 8.92 -0.84 1.92
N ALA A 87 9.72 -1.68 2.60
CA ALA A 87 10.96 -2.20 2.02
C ALA A 87 10.69 -3.07 0.79
N GLU A 88 9.62 -3.87 0.76
CA GLU A 88 9.19 -4.61 -0.43
C GLU A 88 8.80 -3.66 -1.57
N LEU A 89 7.97 -2.67 -1.29
CA LEU A 89 7.55 -1.67 -2.26
C LEU A 89 8.75 -0.92 -2.84
N SER A 90 9.72 -0.55 -2.01
CA SER A 90 10.95 0.14 -2.44
C SER A 90 11.73 -0.72 -3.45
N ARG A 91 11.88 -2.03 -3.16
CA ARG A 91 12.54 -2.96 -4.10
C ARG A 91 11.78 -3.09 -5.41
N PHE A 92 10.45 -3.21 -5.31
CA PHE A 92 9.59 -3.34 -6.49
C PHE A 92 9.64 -2.10 -7.38
N VAL A 93 9.56 -0.91 -6.80
CA VAL A 93 9.69 0.37 -7.50
C VAL A 93 11.04 0.48 -8.19
N ALA A 94 12.14 0.20 -7.48
CA ALA A 94 13.48 0.23 -8.04
C ALA A 94 13.66 -0.78 -9.19
N GLY A 95 13.11 -1.99 -9.06
CA GLY A 95 13.12 -3.03 -10.10
C GLY A 95 12.31 -2.67 -11.36
N HIS A 96 11.48 -1.60 -11.29
CA HIS A 96 10.73 -1.06 -12.42
C HIS A 96 11.25 0.28 -12.92
N GLY A 97 12.43 0.72 -12.47
CA GLY A 97 13.06 1.95 -12.92
C GLY A 97 12.52 3.22 -12.24
N GLY A 98 11.80 3.10 -11.14
CA GLY A 98 11.44 4.20 -10.25
C GLY A 98 12.47 4.37 -9.12
N GLU A 99 12.32 5.42 -8.34
CA GLU A 99 13.15 5.71 -7.18
C GLU A 99 12.57 5.04 -5.92
N GLY A 100 13.27 4.04 -5.37
CA GLY A 100 12.80 3.34 -4.17
C GLY A 100 12.49 4.27 -2.98
N ALA A 101 13.23 5.37 -2.87
CA ALA A 101 13.01 6.39 -1.84
C ALA A 101 11.64 7.09 -1.95
N THR A 102 11.02 7.15 -3.14
CA THR A 102 9.69 7.75 -3.34
C THR A 102 8.62 7.07 -2.47
N VAL A 103 8.80 5.79 -2.16
CA VAL A 103 7.86 5.01 -1.34
C VAL A 103 7.76 5.52 0.10
N THR A 104 8.80 6.17 0.62
CA THR A 104 8.77 6.75 1.98
C THR A 104 8.04 8.09 2.07
N GLY A 105 7.64 8.65 0.93
CA GLY A 105 6.90 9.90 0.82
C GLY A 105 5.38 9.74 0.94
N LEU A 106 4.67 10.79 0.49
CA LEU A 106 3.21 10.87 0.60
C LEU A 106 2.47 9.79 -0.20
N SER A 107 2.96 9.41 -1.39
CA SER A 107 2.32 8.40 -2.25
C SER A 107 2.50 6.96 -1.77
N GLY A 108 3.48 6.69 -0.92
CA GLY A 108 3.72 5.39 -0.32
C GLY A 108 3.36 5.38 1.16
N LEU A 109 4.32 5.71 2.03
CA LEU A 109 4.15 5.68 3.50
C LEU A 109 2.96 6.53 3.96
N GLY A 110 2.84 7.78 3.50
CA GLY A 110 1.77 8.67 3.94
C GLY A 110 0.39 8.10 3.64
N ASP A 111 0.18 7.63 2.41
CA ASP A 111 -1.10 7.04 2.00
C ASP A 111 -1.32 5.65 2.61
N LEU A 112 -0.26 4.87 2.85
CA LEU A 112 -0.35 3.60 3.56
C LEU A 112 -0.76 3.78 5.02
N VAL A 113 -0.18 4.74 5.73
CA VAL A 113 -0.57 5.04 7.12
C VAL A 113 -2.05 5.39 7.18
N LEU A 114 -2.53 6.28 6.30
CA LEU A 114 -3.96 6.62 6.24
C LEU A 114 -4.81 5.38 5.91
N THR A 115 -4.45 4.63 4.87
CA THR A 115 -5.27 3.54 4.32
C THR A 115 -5.21 2.29 5.21
N GLY A 116 -4.06 2.01 5.83
CA GLY A 116 -3.83 0.83 6.68
C GLY A 116 -4.25 0.99 8.15
N THR A 117 -4.72 2.19 8.56
CA THR A 117 -5.16 2.45 9.94
C THR A 117 -6.57 3.05 10.04
N SER A 118 -7.19 3.42 8.92
CA SER A 118 -8.54 4.01 8.90
C SER A 118 -9.58 3.03 8.39
N HIS A 119 -10.65 2.83 9.15
CA HIS A 119 -11.80 2.02 8.74
C HIS A 119 -12.62 2.64 7.59
N GLN A 120 -12.30 3.83 7.12
CA GLN A 120 -12.80 4.34 5.84
C GLN A 120 -12.24 3.55 4.65
N SER A 121 -11.05 2.93 4.81
CA SER A 121 -10.41 2.12 3.77
C SER A 121 -11.16 0.82 3.52
N ARG A 122 -11.60 0.60 2.27
CA ARG A 122 -12.18 -0.67 1.82
C ARG A 122 -11.17 -1.82 1.91
N ASN A 123 -9.90 -1.54 1.57
CA ASN A 123 -8.83 -2.53 1.63
C ASN A 123 -8.57 -3.00 3.07
N LEU A 124 -8.53 -2.08 4.04
CA LEU A 124 -8.40 -2.44 5.45
C LEU A 124 -9.57 -3.31 5.91
N ARG A 125 -10.80 -2.88 5.65
CA ARG A 125 -12.00 -3.64 6.06
C ARG A 125 -12.06 -5.03 5.44
N PHE A 126 -11.68 -5.16 4.18
CA PHE A 126 -11.57 -6.47 3.52
C PHE A 126 -10.52 -7.35 4.21
N GLY A 127 -9.35 -6.80 4.52
CA GLY A 127 -8.32 -7.50 5.28
C GLY A 127 -8.82 -7.95 6.66
N ILE A 128 -9.59 -7.11 7.37
CA ILE A 128 -10.20 -7.47 8.66
C ILE A 128 -11.13 -8.68 8.49
N ALA A 129 -11.95 -8.72 7.45
CA ALA A 129 -12.82 -9.86 7.17
C ALA A 129 -12.01 -11.14 6.90
N LEU A 130 -10.93 -11.06 6.11
CA LEU A 130 -10.02 -12.17 5.87
C LEU A 130 -9.35 -12.66 7.17
N GLY A 131 -8.87 -11.74 8.01
CA GLY A 131 -8.23 -12.07 9.29
C GLY A 131 -9.19 -12.78 10.27
N ARG A 132 -10.46 -12.37 10.30
CA ARG A 132 -11.49 -12.95 11.18
C ARG A 132 -12.01 -14.30 10.71
N HIS A 133 -12.22 -14.45 9.41
CA HIS A 133 -12.93 -15.62 8.86
C HIS A 133 -12.01 -16.57 8.09
N GLY A 134 -10.75 -16.21 7.88
CA GLY A 134 -9.78 -17.01 7.15
C GLY A 134 -9.99 -17.04 5.62
N ASN A 135 -11.04 -16.40 5.11
CA ASN A 135 -11.38 -16.34 3.69
C ASN A 135 -12.26 -15.13 3.36
N ALA A 136 -12.47 -14.90 2.05
CA ALA A 136 -13.28 -13.78 1.56
C ALA A 136 -14.80 -14.01 1.64
N ALA A 137 -15.30 -15.16 2.10
CA ALA A 137 -16.73 -15.48 2.13
C ALA A 137 -17.55 -14.54 3.03
N GLY A 138 -16.91 -13.91 4.02
CA GLY A 138 -17.54 -12.90 4.88
C GLY A 138 -17.57 -11.49 4.28
N TRP A 139 -17.05 -11.27 3.07
CA TRP A 139 -17.02 -9.97 2.41
C TRP A 139 -18.22 -9.82 1.46
N SER A 140 -19.10 -8.89 1.77
CA SER A 140 -20.25 -8.52 0.93
C SER A 140 -20.11 -7.13 0.31
N GLY A 141 -18.89 -6.55 0.38
CA GLY A 141 -18.63 -5.19 -0.07
C GLY A 141 -18.19 -5.10 -1.54
N ASP A 142 -17.93 -3.87 -1.96
CA ASP A 142 -17.49 -3.54 -3.32
C ASP A 142 -16.13 -4.15 -3.66
N LEU A 143 -15.75 -3.99 -4.94
CA LEU A 143 -14.43 -4.34 -5.48
C LEU A 143 -13.31 -3.77 -4.62
N VAL A 144 -12.35 -4.62 -4.28
CA VAL A 144 -11.16 -4.29 -3.48
C VAL A 144 -9.94 -4.24 -4.40
N GLU A 145 -9.48 -3.03 -4.68
CA GLU A 145 -8.37 -2.78 -5.61
C GLU A 145 -7.07 -3.51 -5.21
N GLY A 146 -6.80 -3.56 -3.90
CA GLY A 146 -5.61 -4.21 -3.36
C GLY A 146 -5.59 -5.72 -3.58
N ALA A 147 -6.74 -6.39 -3.66
CA ALA A 147 -6.81 -7.83 -3.93
C ALA A 147 -6.28 -8.16 -5.34
N PHE A 148 -6.76 -7.42 -6.35
CA PHE A 148 -6.27 -7.57 -7.72
C PHE A 148 -4.78 -7.16 -7.83
N ALA A 149 -4.41 -6.04 -7.20
CA ALA A 149 -3.03 -5.57 -7.22
C ALA A 149 -2.06 -6.57 -6.58
N ALA A 150 -2.47 -7.30 -5.53
CA ALA A 150 -1.63 -8.31 -4.89
C ALA A 150 -1.28 -9.46 -5.85
N SER A 151 -2.27 -10.02 -6.54
CA SER A 151 -2.06 -11.11 -7.50
C SER A 151 -1.14 -10.67 -8.64
N VAL A 152 -1.41 -9.51 -9.25
CA VAL A 152 -0.59 -8.98 -10.36
C VAL A 152 0.85 -8.69 -9.89
N ALA A 153 1.02 -8.01 -8.74
CA ALA A 153 2.35 -7.67 -8.25
C ALA A 153 3.17 -8.89 -7.83
N SER A 154 2.54 -9.90 -7.22
CA SER A 154 3.20 -11.17 -6.88
C SER A 154 3.72 -11.88 -8.13
N GLY A 155 2.89 -11.99 -9.19
CA GLY A 155 3.29 -12.59 -10.46
C GLY A 155 4.46 -11.84 -11.12
N VAL A 156 4.36 -10.52 -11.25
CA VAL A 156 5.42 -9.69 -11.84
C VAL A 156 6.70 -9.72 -11.01
N ALA A 157 6.60 -9.76 -9.68
CA ALA A 157 7.76 -9.87 -8.80
C ALA A 157 8.48 -11.22 -9.00
N ALA A 158 7.71 -12.32 -9.11
CA ALA A 158 8.26 -13.65 -9.38
C ALA A 158 9.00 -13.70 -10.73
N GLU A 159 8.41 -13.16 -11.80
CA GLU A 159 9.05 -13.09 -13.13
C GLU A 159 10.36 -12.30 -13.12
N LYS A 160 10.45 -11.25 -12.29
CA LYS A 160 11.63 -10.39 -12.20
C LYS A 160 12.62 -10.79 -11.10
N GLY A 161 12.32 -11.81 -10.31
CA GLY A 161 13.15 -12.22 -9.18
C GLY A 161 13.19 -11.19 -8.05
N ILE A 162 12.13 -10.39 -7.87
CA ILE A 162 12.01 -9.39 -6.80
C ILE A 162 11.36 -10.04 -5.58
N ASP A 163 12.05 -10.01 -4.44
CA ASP A 163 11.56 -10.62 -3.19
C ASP A 163 10.46 -9.75 -2.55
N MET A 164 9.22 -10.26 -2.58
CA MET A 164 8.03 -9.59 -2.06
C MET A 164 7.16 -10.54 -1.21
N PRO A 165 7.67 -11.07 -0.09
CA PRO A 165 7.01 -12.12 0.66
C PRO A 165 5.68 -11.72 1.29
N ILE A 166 5.51 -10.46 1.72
CA ILE A 166 4.23 -9.98 2.27
C ILE A 166 3.19 -9.88 1.16
N THR A 167 3.56 -9.32 0.01
CA THR A 167 2.68 -9.19 -1.15
C THR A 167 2.24 -10.56 -1.66
N ASP A 168 3.16 -11.54 -1.75
CA ASP A 168 2.84 -12.93 -2.11
C ASP A 168 1.89 -13.58 -1.11
N ALA A 169 2.16 -13.42 0.19
CA ALA A 169 1.29 -13.96 1.24
C ALA A 169 -0.13 -13.38 1.13
N VAL A 170 -0.28 -12.07 0.90
CA VAL A 170 -1.59 -11.44 0.70
C VAL A 170 -2.29 -12.00 -0.53
N ALA A 171 -1.61 -12.12 -1.67
CA ALA A 171 -2.18 -12.69 -2.88
C ALA A 171 -2.73 -14.09 -2.63
N ARG A 172 -1.94 -14.97 -2.01
CA ARG A 172 -2.31 -16.35 -1.72
C ARG A 172 -3.43 -16.48 -0.67
N ILE A 173 -3.50 -15.57 0.30
CA ILE A 173 -4.61 -15.53 1.28
C ILE A 173 -5.90 -15.11 0.57
N VAL A 174 -5.84 -14.11 -0.29
CA VAL A 174 -6.99 -13.62 -1.07
C VAL A 174 -7.55 -14.72 -1.96
N ASP A 175 -6.67 -15.49 -2.62
CA ASP A 175 -7.04 -16.61 -3.49
C ASP A 175 -7.48 -17.88 -2.70
N GLY A 176 -7.38 -17.87 -1.38
CA GLY A 176 -7.70 -19.03 -0.53
C GLY A 176 -6.66 -20.16 -0.58
N ALA A 177 -5.50 -19.91 -1.20
CA ALA A 177 -4.40 -20.88 -1.31
C ALA A 177 -3.51 -20.95 -0.06
N LEU A 178 -3.65 -20.00 0.87
CA LEU A 178 -2.87 -19.92 2.09
C LEU A 178 -3.74 -19.39 3.24
N ASP A 179 -3.75 -20.07 4.37
CA ASP A 179 -4.40 -19.56 5.58
C ASP A 179 -3.51 -18.54 6.33
N VAL A 180 -4.14 -17.65 7.09
CA VAL A 180 -3.46 -16.55 7.78
C VAL A 180 -2.39 -17.06 8.77
N LYS A 181 -2.69 -18.12 9.53
CA LYS A 181 -1.75 -18.67 10.53
C LYS A 181 -0.49 -19.22 9.87
N THR A 182 -0.66 -19.96 8.79
CA THR A 182 0.46 -20.50 8.00
C THR A 182 1.27 -19.38 7.36
N ALA A 183 0.61 -18.33 6.82
CA ALA A 183 1.30 -17.16 6.27
C ALA A 183 2.21 -16.49 7.29
N ILE A 184 1.71 -16.26 8.51
CA ILE A 184 2.51 -15.69 9.60
C ILE A 184 3.71 -16.59 9.93
N GLY A 185 3.49 -17.90 10.06
CA GLY A 185 4.57 -18.85 10.30
C GLY A 185 5.66 -18.79 9.23
N GLN A 186 5.27 -18.75 7.95
CA GLN A 186 6.21 -18.63 6.84
C GLN A 186 6.98 -17.30 6.86
N LEU A 187 6.31 -16.18 7.12
CA LEU A 187 6.97 -14.88 7.21
C LEU A 187 7.96 -14.81 8.39
N MET A 188 7.58 -15.34 9.55
CA MET A 188 8.42 -15.35 10.75
C MET A 188 9.59 -16.34 10.68
N SER A 189 9.52 -17.38 9.86
CA SER A 189 10.60 -18.37 9.67
C SER A 189 11.64 -17.95 8.62
N ARG A 190 11.48 -16.81 7.96
CA ARG A 190 12.46 -16.30 6.99
C ARG A 190 13.82 -16.03 7.66
N PRO A 191 14.93 -16.20 6.93
CA PRO A 191 16.27 -15.89 7.47
C PRO A 191 16.35 -14.47 8.00
N ILE A 192 17.01 -14.31 9.15
CA ILE A 192 17.30 -12.99 9.72
C ILE A 192 18.36 -12.31 8.85
N THR A 193 18.02 -11.15 8.29
CA THR A 193 18.92 -10.32 7.47
C THR A 193 19.12 -8.98 8.16
N GLN A 194 20.20 -8.27 7.80
CA GLN A 194 20.35 -6.86 8.21
C GLN A 194 19.21 -6.00 7.65
N GLU A 195 18.80 -5.03 8.43
CA GLU A 195 17.81 -4.03 8.07
C GLU A 195 18.42 -2.89 7.26
#